data_42b125ee34d4c3e3d1bed4f921b48959
#
_entry.id   42b125ee34d4c3e3d1bed4f921b48959
#
_cell.length_a   1.000
_cell.length_b   1.000
_cell.length_c   1.000
_cell.angle_alpha   90.00
_cell.angle_beta   90.00
_cell.angle_gamma   90.00
#
_symmetry.space_group_name_H-M   'P 1'
#
loop_
_entity.id
_entity.type
_entity.pdbx_description
1 polymer ?
#
loop_
_entity_poly.entity_id
_entity_poly.type
_entity_poly.pdbx_seq_one_letter_code
_entity_poly.pdbx_strand_id
1 'polypeptide(L)'
;MDKKDITAQIYNLLDETAAYIEHTTWRNKYSLALKSLQDELKAPCVLAVAGKVKAGKSFLVNALLGVDIAMTGTTETTATVNIFKKGIPPSKEKPILCVFLDGHKEWVSKQYLDSLQGTSKESLERTDKIDRLIMYINDNPLLDYVTLVDTPGIGAEVGEDGDSHQIQTDAYFNLRERHQQDTINLSNTADAIIYLFNTVPTETDKNFLASLYNGGHGITSLNGIGVLSKVDKDLTQIENISHFCK
;
A
#
# COMPACT_ATOMS: atom_id res chain seq x y z
N MET A 1 5.90 24.57 -18.29
CA MET A 1 7.16 23.80 -18.23
C MET A 1 6.78 22.33 -18.24
N ASP A 2 7.22 21.59 -19.24
CA ASP A 2 6.81 20.19 -19.42
C ASP A 2 7.46 19.33 -18.32
N LYS A 3 6.71 18.38 -17.75
CA LYS A 3 7.19 17.48 -16.67
C LYS A 3 8.43 16.69 -17.09
N LYS A 4 8.55 16.35 -18.38
CA LYS A 4 9.73 15.68 -18.95
C LYS A 4 10.99 16.56 -18.91
N ASP A 5 10.82 17.86 -19.03
CA ASP A 5 11.92 18.83 -19.02
C ASP A 5 12.53 18.95 -17.61
N ILE A 6 11.70 18.99 -16.55
CA ILE A 6 12.16 19.07 -15.17
C ILE A 6 12.96 17.81 -14.79
N THR A 7 12.46 16.64 -15.11
CA THR A 7 13.14 15.38 -14.79
C THR A 7 14.51 15.32 -15.47
N ALA A 8 14.60 15.71 -16.74
CA ALA A 8 15.86 15.77 -17.47
C ALA A 8 16.85 16.77 -16.85
N GLN A 9 16.37 17.93 -16.41
CA GLN A 9 17.20 18.94 -15.73
C GLN A 9 17.75 18.42 -14.40
N ILE A 10 16.93 17.70 -13.61
CA ILE A 10 17.37 17.08 -12.34
C ILE A 10 18.44 16.02 -12.61
N TYR A 11 18.27 15.16 -13.61
CA TYR A 11 19.28 14.18 -13.99
C TYR A 11 20.61 14.84 -14.37
N ASN A 12 20.57 15.84 -15.24
CA ASN A 12 21.76 16.57 -15.64
C ASN A 12 22.48 17.20 -14.44
N LEU A 13 21.72 17.81 -13.53
CA LEU A 13 22.29 18.40 -12.31
C LEU A 13 22.97 17.34 -11.41
N LEU A 14 22.35 16.17 -11.24
CA LEU A 14 22.95 15.08 -10.45
C LEU A 14 24.20 14.52 -11.10
N ASP A 15 24.20 14.35 -12.45
CA ASP A 15 25.34 13.87 -13.20
C ASP A 15 26.51 14.86 -13.15
N GLU A 16 26.25 16.16 -13.34
CA GLU A 16 27.25 17.23 -13.19
C GLU A 16 27.82 17.29 -11.77
N THR A 17 26.95 17.14 -10.75
CA THR A 17 27.37 17.12 -9.34
C THR A 17 28.25 15.89 -9.07
N ALA A 18 27.86 14.72 -9.57
CA ALA A 18 28.66 13.50 -9.41
C ALA A 18 30.05 13.64 -10.06
N ALA A 19 30.11 14.18 -11.28
CA ALA A 19 31.37 14.43 -12.00
C ALA A 19 32.25 15.43 -11.23
N TYR A 20 31.68 16.50 -10.66
CA TYR A 20 32.42 17.49 -9.88
C TYR A 20 33.03 16.87 -8.61
N ILE A 21 32.26 16.11 -7.84
CA ILE A 21 32.76 15.54 -6.58
C ILE A 21 33.74 14.39 -6.78
N GLU A 22 33.75 13.74 -7.95
CA GLU A 22 34.65 12.61 -8.24
C GLU A 22 36.11 12.95 -8.08
N HIS A 23 36.48 14.19 -8.34
CA HIS A 23 37.86 14.71 -8.25
C HIS A 23 38.13 15.47 -6.94
N THR A 24 37.22 15.40 -5.96
CA THR A 24 37.32 16.09 -4.69
C THR A 24 37.48 15.12 -3.51
N THR A 25 37.88 15.63 -2.35
CA THR A 25 37.88 14.88 -1.08
C THR A 25 36.47 14.46 -0.62
N TRP A 26 35.43 14.97 -1.26
CA TRP A 26 34.03 14.74 -0.91
C TRP A 26 33.46 13.47 -1.56
N ARG A 27 34.19 12.88 -2.52
CA ARG A 27 33.79 11.66 -3.23
C ARG A 27 33.31 10.57 -2.28
N ASN A 28 34.12 10.20 -1.30
CA ASN A 28 33.82 9.12 -0.36
C ASN A 28 32.59 9.40 0.52
N LYS A 29 32.25 10.70 0.69
CA LYS A 29 31.14 11.12 1.54
C LYS A 29 29.79 11.16 0.80
N TYR A 30 29.78 11.59 -0.45
CA TYR A 30 28.54 11.94 -1.15
C TYR A 30 28.22 11.06 -2.37
N SER A 31 29.15 10.26 -2.90
CA SER A 31 28.91 9.43 -4.08
C SER A 31 27.76 8.43 -3.89
N LEU A 32 27.66 7.81 -2.71
CA LEU A 32 26.57 6.89 -2.39
C LEU A 32 25.21 7.62 -2.30
N ALA A 33 25.18 8.79 -1.71
CA ALA A 33 23.96 9.60 -1.60
C ALA A 33 23.46 10.07 -2.98
N LEU A 34 24.35 10.52 -3.86
CA LEU A 34 24.00 10.91 -5.23
C LEU A 34 23.47 9.73 -6.03
N LYS A 35 24.12 8.57 -5.91
CA LYS A 35 23.64 7.35 -6.57
C LYS A 35 22.27 6.95 -6.06
N SER A 36 22.03 7.00 -4.75
CA SER A 36 20.72 6.73 -4.15
C SER A 36 19.65 7.65 -4.73
N LEU A 37 19.91 8.96 -4.82
CA LEU A 37 18.99 9.92 -5.42
C LEU A 37 18.71 9.65 -6.90
N GLN A 38 19.73 9.26 -7.68
CA GLN A 38 19.55 8.86 -9.08
C GLN A 38 18.69 7.61 -9.21
N ASP A 39 18.88 6.62 -8.33
CA ASP A 39 18.11 5.37 -8.32
C ASP A 39 16.65 5.63 -7.89
N GLU A 40 16.43 6.50 -6.89
CA GLU A 40 15.11 6.93 -6.45
C GLU A 40 14.32 7.65 -7.56
N LEU A 41 14.97 8.54 -8.31
CA LEU A 41 14.32 9.20 -9.45
C LEU A 41 13.89 8.25 -10.58
N LYS A 42 14.53 7.09 -10.70
CA LYS A 42 14.20 6.05 -11.69
C LYS A 42 13.15 5.07 -11.18
N ALA A 43 12.99 5.00 -9.87
CA ALA A 43 12.04 4.07 -9.27
C ALA A 43 10.60 4.47 -9.59
N PRO A 44 9.70 3.51 -9.83
CA PRO A 44 8.27 3.78 -9.88
C PRO A 44 7.78 4.41 -8.57
N CYS A 45 6.89 5.40 -8.69
CA CYS A 45 6.23 6.03 -7.55
C CYS A 45 5.49 4.98 -6.70
N VAL A 46 5.66 4.99 -5.40
CA VAL A 46 4.95 4.09 -4.49
C VAL A 46 3.59 4.70 -4.14
N LEU A 47 2.51 4.10 -4.62
CA LEU A 47 1.14 4.50 -4.38
C LEU A 47 0.47 3.54 -3.40
N ALA A 48 0.21 4.00 -2.18
CA ALA A 48 -0.51 3.22 -1.18
C ALA A 48 -2.03 3.42 -1.29
N VAL A 49 -2.78 2.32 -1.16
CA VAL A 49 -4.24 2.34 -1.05
C VAL A 49 -4.60 1.97 0.37
N ALA A 50 -5.14 2.94 1.12
CA ALA A 50 -5.52 2.77 2.52
C ALA A 50 -7.01 3.09 2.76
N GLY A 51 -7.51 2.74 3.93
CA GLY A 51 -8.89 2.96 4.32
C GLY A 51 -9.39 1.86 5.24
N LYS A 52 -10.60 2.02 5.73
CA LYS A 52 -11.21 1.06 6.66
C LYS A 52 -11.34 -0.34 6.07
N VAL A 53 -11.49 -1.31 6.97
CA VAL A 53 -11.94 -2.66 6.58
C VAL A 53 -13.24 -2.55 5.78
N LYS A 54 -13.37 -3.37 4.74
CA LYS A 54 -14.53 -3.36 3.82
C LYS A 54 -14.76 -2.03 3.06
N ALA A 55 -13.81 -1.10 3.03
CA ALA A 55 -13.93 0.13 2.24
C ALA A 55 -13.84 -0.09 0.72
N GLY A 56 -13.42 -1.27 0.27
CA GLY A 56 -13.28 -1.59 -1.15
C GLY A 56 -11.88 -1.40 -1.72
N LYS A 57 -10.83 -1.36 -0.88
CA LYS A 57 -9.43 -1.20 -1.30
C LYS A 57 -9.00 -2.19 -2.36
N SER A 58 -9.11 -3.48 -2.06
CA SER A 58 -8.70 -4.55 -2.98
C SER A 58 -9.54 -4.56 -4.27
N PHE A 59 -10.81 -4.14 -4.21
CA PHE A 59 -11.63 -3.95 -5.40
C PHE A 59 -11.09 -2.81 -6.28
N LEU A 60 -10.75 -1.66 -5.68
CA LEU A 60 -10.11 -0.56 -6.42
C LEU A 60 -8.77 -0.98 -7.01
N VAL A 61 -7.96 -1.71 -6.24
CA VAL A 61 -6.67 -2.24 -6.71
C VAL A 61 -6.86 -3.14 -7.93
N ASN A 62 -7.80 -4.10 -7.88
CA ASN A 62 -8.11 -4.96 -9.01
C ASN A 62 -8.59 -4.17 -10.23
N ALA A 63 -9.42 -3.14 -10.03
CA ALA A 63 -9.87 -2.27 -11.11
C ALA A 63 -8.72 -1.49 -11.75
N LEU A 64 -7.77 -0.97 -10.97
CA LEU A 64 -6.58 -0.27 -11.47
C LEU A 64 -5.63 -1.22 -12.22
N LEU A 65 -5.52 -2.45 -11.74
CA LEU A 65 -4.68 -3.48 -12.35
C LEU A 65 -5.32 -4.13 -13.59
N GLY A 66 -6.63 -4.04 -13.74
CA GLY A 66 -7.37 -4.72 -14.81
C GLY A 66 -7.39 -6.24 -14.68
N VAL A 67 -7.05 -6.76 -13.49
CA VAL A 67 -6.98 -8.21 -13.19
C VAL A 67 -7.51 -8.47 -11.79
N ASP A 68 -8.13 -9.63 -11.59
CA ASP A 68 -8.61 -10.06 -10.28
C ASP A 68 -7.52 -10.86 -9.56
N ILE A 69 -6.65 -10.15 -8.86
CA ILE A 69 -5.49 -10.73 -8.17
C ILE A 69 -5.41 -10.31 -6.69
N ALA A 70 -5.85 -9.10 -6.35
CA ALA A 70 -5.97 -8.69 -4.96
C ALA A 70 -7.14 -9.45 -4.31
N MET A 71 -6.92 -9.93 -3.10
CA MET A 71 -7.94 -10.70 -2.37
C MET A 71 -9.16 -9.83 -2.07
N THR A 72 -10.31 -10.18 -2.65
CA THR A 72 -11.60 -9.53 -2.41
C THR A 72 -12.52 -10.49 -1.68
N GLY A 73 -13.15 -10.06 -0.61
CA GLY A 73 -14.08 -10.89 0.15
C GLY A 73 -14.97 -10.10 1.11
N THR A 74 -15.95 -10.77 1.67
CA THR A 74 -16.90 -10.20 2.64
C THR A 74 -16.38 -10.22 4.07
N THR A 75 -15.40 -11.08 4.37
CA THR A 75 -14.66 -11.14 5.63
C THR A 75 -13.41 -10.26 5.56
N GLU A 76 -12.69 -10.03 6.66
CA GLU A 76 -11.40 -9.32 6.68
C GLU A 76 -10.39 -10.06 5.79
N THR A 77 -10.25 -9.60 4.53
CA THR A 77 -9.61 -10.39 3.50
C THR A 77 -8.15 -10.00 3.26
N THR A 78 -7.78 -8.77 3.61
CA THR A 78 -6.40 -8.30 3.42
C THR A 78 -5.71 -8.28 4.77
N ALA A 79 -5.20 -9.43 5.18
CA ALA A 79 -4.44 -9.57 6.42
C ALA A 79 -2.92 -9.37 6.22
N THR A 80 -2.49 -9.07 4.98
CA THR A 80 -1.09 -8.84 4.62
C THR A 80 -0.98 -7.61 3.73
N VAL A 81 0.21 -7.00 3.73
CA VAL A 81 0.57 -5.98 2.75
C VAL A 81 0.78 -6.64 1.40
N ASN A 82 0.06 -6.19 0.38
CA ASN A 82 0.20 -6.68 -0.98
C ASN A 82 0.83 -5.61 -1.88
N ILE A 83 1.93 -5.94 -2.53
CA ILE A 83 2.69 -5.04 -3.41
C ILE A 83 2.60 -5.54 -4.84
N PHE A 84 2.16 -4.69 -5.75
CA PHE A 84 2.05 -4.98 -7.18
C PHE A 84 3.09 -4.17 -7.94
N LYS A 85 3.92 -4.86 -8.71
CA LYS A 85 5.04 -4.28 -9.46
C LYS A 85 5.03 -4.74 -10.91
N LYS A 86 5.60 -3.92 -11.79
CA LYS A 86 5.95 -4.34 -13.14
C LYS A 86 6.94 -5.50 -13.11
N GLY A 87 6.68 -6.53 -13.87
CA GLY A 87 7.61 -7.65 -14.02
C GLY A 87 6.94 -8.97 -14.41
N ILE A 88 7.77 -9.98 -14.58
CA ILE A 88 7.35 -11.34 -14.92
C ILE A 88 7.79 -12.26 -13.78
N PRO A 89 6.87 -13.02 -13.17
CA PRO A 89 7.24 -14.00 -12.16
C PRO A 89 8.05 -15.15 -12.80
N PRO A 90 8.93 -15.82 -12.04
CA PRO A 90 9.77 -16.91 -12.55
C PRO A 90 8.95 -18.14 -12.97
N SER A 91 7.75 -18.32 -12.42
CA SER A 91 6.84 -19.41 -12.77
C SER A 91 5.39 -18.95 -12.76
N LYS A 92 4.58 -19.45 -13.71
CA LYS A 92 3.13 -19.25 -13.73
C LYS A 92 2.41 -19.99 -12.60
N GLU A 93 2.99 -21.05 -12.10
CA GLU A 93 2.43 -21.88 -11.03
C GLU A 93 2.64 -21.24 -9.65
N LYS A 94 3.76 -20.54 -9.48
CA LYS A 94 4.14 -19.83 -8.26
C LYS A 94 4.46 -18.37 -8.57
N PRO A 95 3.43 -17.54 -8.87
CA PRO A 95 3.66 -16.17 -9.36
C PRO A 95 3.87 -15.14 -8.25
N ILE A 96 3.78 -15.51 -6.99
CA ILE A 96 3.75 -14.61 -5.85
C ILE A 96 5.00 -14.81 -5.00
N LEU A 97 5.73 -13.76 -4.74
CA LEU A 97 6.86 -13.77 -3.81
C LEU A 97 6.35 -13.42 -2.40
N CYS A 98 6.36 -14.41 -1.52
CA CYS A 98 6.09 -14.25 -0.10
C CYS A 98 7.39 -13.85 0.61
N VAL A 99 7.35 -12.76 1.36
CA VAL A 99 8.44 -12.30 2.22
C VAL A 99 7.99 -12.49 3.66
N PHE A 100 8.77 -13.24 4.44
CA PHE A 100 8.48 -13.52 5.84
C PHE A 100 9.18 -12.51 6.77
N LEU A 101 8.70 -12.39 8.00
CA LEU A 101 9.24 -11.47 9.02
C LEU A 101 10.70 -11.74 9.38
N ASP A 102 11.15 -12.99 9.25
CA ASP A 102 12.56 -13.39 9.47
C ASP A 102 13.47 -13.06 8.27
N GLY A 103 12.92 -12.46 7.21
CA GLY A 103 13.62 -12.12 5.97
C GLY A 103 13.68 -13.26 4.95
N HIS A 104 13.16 -14.47 5.28
CA HIS A 104 13.03 -15.55 4.31
C HIS A 104 12.10 -15.14 3.16
N LYS A 105 12.37 -15.68 1.95
CA LYS A 105 11.56 -15.39 0.75
C LYS A 105 11.25 -16.69 0.03
N GLU A 106 9.99 -16.87 -0.32
CA GLU A 106 9.52 -18.05 -1.05
C GLU A 106 8.55 -17.66 -2.15
N TRP A 107 8.65 -18.33 -3.32
CA TRP A 107 7.66 -18.22 -4.38
C TRP A 107 6.51 -19.18 -4.12
N VAL A 108 5.29 -18.63 -4.04
CA VAL A 108 4.08 -19.38 -3.66
C VAL A 108 3.03 -19.32 -4.76
N SER A 109 2.10 -20.29 -4.72
CA SER A 109 1.00 -20.40 -5.66
C SER A 109 -0.17 -19.50 -5.25
N LYS A 110 -1.15 -19.31 -6.15
CA LYS A 110 -2.41 -18.62 -5.81
C LYS A 110 -3.19 -19.35 -4.72
N GLN A 111 -3.18 -20.69 -4.70
CA GLN A 111 -3.84 -21.48 -3.64
C GLN A 111 -3.25 -21.19 -2.25
N TYR A 112 -1.98 -20.78 -2.17
CA TYR A 112 -1.41 -20.35 -0.91
C TYR A 112 -2.09 -19.09 -0.37
N LEU A 113 -2.46 -18.13 -1.25
CA LEU A 113 -3.23 -16.95 -0.84
C LEU A 113 -4.60 -17.35 -0.26
N ASP A 114 -5.26 -18.33 -0.88
CA ASP A 114 -6.56 -18.80 -0.39
C ASP A 114 -6.44 -19.38 1.02
N SER A 115 -5.30 -20.02 1.34
CA SER A 115 -5.01 -20.54 2.68
C SER A 115 -4.73 -19.49 3.74
N LEU A 116 -4.47 -18.25 3.34
CA LEU A 116 -4.29 -17.11 4.25
C LEU A 116 -5.62 -16.40 4.56
N GLN A 117 -6.68 -16.72 3.83
CA GLN A 117 -8.00 -16.12 4.03
C GLN A 117 -8.71 -16.76 5.22
N GLY A 118 -9.50 -15.94 5.90
CA GLY A 118 -10.35 -16.38 7.00
C GLY A 118 -9.77 -16.15 8.39
N THR A 119 -10.55 -16.53 9.39
CA THR A 119 -10.26 -16.32 10.81
C THR A 119 -9.89 -17.60 11.55
N SER A 120 -9.60 -18.69 10.82
CA SER A 120 -9.15 -19.93 11.44
C SER A 120 -7.80 -19.73 12.12
N LYS A 121 -7.56 -20.44 13.22
CA LYS A 121 -6.28 -20.37 13.95
C LYS A 121 -5.09 -20.63 13.02
N GLU A 122 -5.20 -21.60 12.13
CA GLU A 122 -4.14 -21.95 11.19
C GLU A 122 -3.88 -20.84 10.15
N SER A 123 -4.93 -20.19 9.65
CA SER A 123 -4.80 -19.05 8.73
C SER A 123 -4.11 -17.87 9.42
N LEU A 124 -4.52 -17.54 10.64
CA LEU A 124 -3.93 -16.46 11.44
C LEU A 124 -2.44 -16.73 11.75
N GLU A 125 -2.09 -17.95 12.18
CA GLU A 125 -0.70 -18.34 12.48
C GLU A 125 0.20 -18.29 11.24
N ARG A 126 -0.33 -18.56 10.04
CA ARG A 126 0.41 -18.43 8.78
C ARG A 126 0.61 -16.98 8.42
N THR A 127 -0.46 -16.20 8.48
CA THR A 127 -0.46 -14.77 8.14
C THR A 127 0.46 -13.98 9.07
N ASP A 128 0.50 -14.35 10.35
CA ASP A 128 1.35 -13.69 11.35
C ASP A 128 2.85 -13.78 11.06
N LYS A 129 3.29 -14.75 10.29
CA LYS A 129 4.69 -14.91 9.88
C LYS A 129 5.06 -14.12 8.63
N ILE A 130 4.07 -13.58 7.90
CA ILE A 130 4.27 -12.90 6.64
C ILE A 130 4.46 -11.40 6.88
N ASP A 131 5.51 -10.84 6.29
CA ASP A 131 5.74 -9.41 6.22
C ASP A 131 4.94 -8.80 5.05
N ARG A 132 5.11 -9.34 3.84
CA ARG A 132 4.43 -8.85 2.63
C ARG A 132 4.38 -9.89 1.52
N LEU A 133 3.44 -9.67 0.60
CA LEU A 133 3.32 -10.42 -0.64
C LEU A 133 3.66 -9.51 -1.83
N ILE A 134 4.48 -9.97 -2.76
CA ILE A 134 4.85 -9.20 -3.95
C ILE A 134 4.37 -9.95 -5.20
N MET A 135 3.56 -9.28 -6.01
CA MET A 135 2.98 -9.79 -7.24
C MET A 135 3.52 -9.03 -8.43
N TYR A 136 4.01 -9.75 -9.43
CA TYR A 136 4.56 -9.17 -10.65
C TYR A 136 3.55 -9.29 -11.79
N ILE A 137 3.25 -8.17 -12.43
CA ILE A 137 2.31 -8.05 -13.54
C ILE A 137 3.02 -7.36 -14.70
N ASN A 138 3.06 -7.99 -15.88
CA ASN A 138 3.76 -7.46 -17.03
C ASN A 138 2.92 -6.50 -17.87
N ASP A 139 1.65 -6.82 -18.05
CA ASP A 139 0.82 -6.21 -19.09
C ASP A 139 -0.09 -5.08 -18.56
N ASN A 140 0.37 -4.35 -17.55
CA ASN A 140 -0.36 -3.20 -17.03
C ASN A 140 0.49 -1.92 -17.17
N PRO A 141 0.04 -0.92 -17.97
CA PRO A 141 0.80 0.31 -18.22
C PRO A 141 0.92 1.22 -16.99
N LEU A 142 0.02 1.11 -15.99
CA LEU A 142 0.13 1.86 -14.74
C LEU A 142 1.41 1.47 -13.99
N LEU A 143 1.75 0.18 -13.99
CA LEU A 143 2.91 -0.34 -13.26
C LEU A 143 4.27 0.02 -13.90
N ASP A 144 4.29 0.65 -15.07
CA ASP A 144 5.50 1.26 -15.62
C ASP A 144 5.94 2.48 -14.79
N TYR A 145 4.99 3.14 -14.10
CA TYR A 145 5.22 4.38 -13.38
C TYR A 145 4.94 4.26 -11.87
N VAL A 146 4.21 3.23 -11.46
CA VAL A 146 3.71 3.10 -10.09
C VAL A 146 3.98 1.69 -9.56
N THR A 147 4.47 1.61 -8.33
CA THR A 147 4.36 0.43 -7.47
C THR A 147 3.09 0.60 -6.65
N LEU A 148 2.10 -0.27 -6.83
CA LEU A 148 0.83 -0.18 -6.12
C LEU A 148 0.89 -1.03 -4.86
N VAL A 149 0.45 -0.48 -3.72
CA VAL A 149 0.46 -1.15 -2.42
C VAL A 149 -0.97 -1.20 -1.87
N ASP A 150 -1.53 -2.40 -1.72
CA ASP A 150 -2.78 -2.64 -1.01
C ASP A 150 -2.48 -2.91 0.47
N THR A 151 -2.97 -2.05 1.34
CA THR A 151 -2.70 -2.14 2.78
C THR A 151 -3.81 -2.87 3.52
N PRO A 152 -3.50 -3.52 4.66
CA PRO A 152 -4.53 -4.02 5.57
C PRO A 152 -5.54 -2.93 5.96
N GLY A 153 -6.77 -3.33 6.26
CA GLY A 153 -7.82 -2.39 6.67
C GLY A 153 -7.58 -1.79 8.05
N ILE A 154 -7.83 -0.49 8.18
CA ILE A 154 -7.71 0.23 9.45
C ILE A 154 -9.04 0.13 10.20
N GLY A 155 -8.99 0.00 11.55
CA GLY A 155 -10.14 0.21 12.44
C GLY A 155 -11.29 -0.77 12.23
N ALA A 156 -11.02 -2.06 12.15
CA ALA A 156 -12.09 -3.04 12.34
C ALA A 156 -12.57 -2.94 13.79
N GLU A 157 -13.72 -2.31 13.99
CA GLU A 157 -14.35 -2.26 15.31
C GLU A 157 -14.77 -3.66 15.74
N VAL A 158 -14.43 -4.03 16.98
CA VAL A 158 -14.97 -5.23 17.61
C VAL A 158 -16.42 -4.90 17.93
N GLY A 159 -17.39 -5.47 17.18
CA GLY A 159 -18.72 -5.66 17.72
C GLY A 159 -19.86 -4.77 17.26
N GLU A 160 -20.13 -4.69 15.94
CA GLU A 160 -21.50 -4.35 15.51
C GLU A 160 -22.23 -5.50 14.77
N ASP A 161 -21.55 -6.57 14.41
CA ASP A 161 -22.21 -7.77 13.88
C ASP A 161 -22.32 -8.81 15.00
N GLY A 162 -23.52 -8.99 15.53
CA GLY A 162 -23.85 -9.82 16.71
C GLY A 162 -23.60 -11.33 16.60
N ASP A 163 -22.78 -11.81 15.68
CA ASP A 163 -22.47 -13.23 15.48
C ASP A 163 -21.00 -13.63 15.76
N SER A 164 -20.15 -12.73 16.25
CA SER A 164 -18.74 -13.06 16.51
C SER A 164 -18.47 -13.42 17.98
N HIS A 165 -19.20 -14.37 18.50
CA HIS A 165 -18.98 -14.87 19.88
C HIS A 165 -17.86 -15.92 20.00
N GLN A 166 -16.98 -16.09 19.00
CA GLN A 166 -15.89 -17.06 19.17
C GLN A 166 -14.58 -16.58 18.53
N ILE A 167 -13.54 -16.62 19.37
CA ILE A 167 -12.11 -16.51 19.06
C ILE A 167 -11.58 -15.07 19.03
N GLN A 168 -11.75 -14.35 20.13
CA GLN A 168 -10.83 -13.27 20.50
C GLN A 168 -9.59 -13.92 21.15
N THR A 169 -8.68 -14.43 20.35
CA THR A 169 -7.38 -14.86 20.87
C THR A 169 -6.42 -13.66 20.85
N ASP A 170 -5.52 -13.60 21.84
CA ASP A 170 -4.47 -12.56 21.91
C ASP A 170 -3.70 -12.46 20.56
N ALA A 171 -3.53 -13.58 19.86
CA ALA A 171 -2.94 -13.63 18.52
C ALA A 171 -3.70 -12.80 17.49
N TYR A 172 -5.02 -12.79 17.51
CA TYR A 172 -5.82 -11.98 16.58
C TYR A 172 -5.68 -10.48 16.87
N PHE A 173 -5.68 -10.08 18.13
CA PHE A 173 -5.45 -8.69 18.52
C PHE A 173 -4.06 -8.21 18.14
N ASN A 174 -3.02 -8.99 18.43
CA ASN A 174 -1.65 -8.67 18.10
C ASN A 174 -1.45 -8.53 16.60
N LEU A 175 -2.05 -9.43 15.79
CA LEU A 175 -2.02 -9.35 14.33
C LEU A 175 -2.67 -8.05 13.81
N ARG A 176 -3.80 -7.65 14.38
CA ARG A 176 -4.52 -6.41 14.01
C ARG A 176 -3.74 -5.16 14.36
N GLU A 177 -3.16 -5.08 15.54
CA GLU A 177 -2.30 -3.95 15.94
C GLU A 177 -1.10 -3.83 15.00
N ARG A 178 -0.47 -4.96 14.65
CA ARG A 178 0.63 -4.98 13.69
C ARG A 178 0.17 -4.48 12.32
N HIS A 179 -0.96 -4.97 11.80
CA HIS A 179 -1.49 -4.53 10.50
C HIS A 179 -1.81 -3.04 10.47
N GLN A 180 -2.34 -2.50 11.55
CA GLN A 180 -2.57 -1.06 11.67
C GLN A 180 -1.26 -0.29 11.64
N GLN A 181 -0.24 -0.75 12.36
CA GLN A 181 1.09 -0.13 12.38
C GLN A 181 1.78 -0.25 11.01
N ASP A 182 1.69 -1.40 10.35
CA ASP A 182 2.22 -1.61 9.00
C ASP A 182 1.56 -0.66 7.99
N THR A 183 0.24 -0.47 8.08
CA THR A 183 -0.48 0.47 7.23
C THR A 183 -0.01 1.91 7.46
N ILE A 184 0.19 2.33 8.70
CA ILE A 184 0.71 3.65 9.04
C ILE A 184 2.13 3.82 8.50
N ASN A 185 3.02 2.85 8.75
CA ASN A 185 4.41 2.90 8.33
C ASN A 185 4.53 2.96 6.80
N LEU A 186 3.78 2.11 6.09
CA LEU A 186 3.78 2.10 4.62
C LEU A 186 3.19 3.37 4.03
N SER A 187 2.11 3.87 4.61
CA SER A 187 1.50 5.13 4.16
C SER A 187 2.44 6.31 4.39
N ASN A 188 3.25 6.30 5.44
CA ASN A 188 4.25 7.33 5.71
C ASN A 188 5.46 7.25 4.77
N THR A 189 5.78 6.08 4.22
CA THR A 189 6.90 5.86 3.30
C THR A 189 6.49 5.86 1.83
N ALA A 190 5.20 5.86 1.52
CA ALA A 190 4.69 5.96 0.15
C ALA A 190 4.84 7.39 -0.39
N ASP A 191 5.04 7.52 -1.69
CA ASP A 191 5.11 8.81 -2.38
C ASP A 191 3.73 9.46 -2.52
N ALA A 192 2.68 8.64 -2.58
CA ALA A 192 1.28 9.08 -2.64
C ALA A 192 0.35 8.07 -1.99
N ILE A 193 -0.83 8.55 -1.57
CA ILE A 193 -1.86 7.73 -0.94
C ILE A 193 -3.24 7.96 -1.57
N ILE A 194 -3.97 6.88 -1.79
CA ILE A 194 -5.42 6.90 -2.04
C ILE A 194 -6.11 6.41 -0.77
N TYR A 195 -6.88 7.28 -0.14
CA TYR A 195 -7.64 6.93 1.05
C TYR A 195 -9.11 6.70 0.73
N LEU A 196 -9.62 5.49 0.99
CA LEU A 196 -11.00 5.12 0.71
C LEU A 196 -11.90 5.33 1.92
N PHE A 197 -12.97 6.06 1.68
CA PHE A 197 -14.11 6.21 2.57
C PHE A 197 -15.30 5.43 1.99
N ASN A 198 -16.08 4.77 2.83
CA ASN A 198 -17.35 4.15 2.43
C ASN A 198 -18.58 4.88 3.00
N THR A 199 -18.34 5.88 3.81
CA THR A 199 -19.37 6.72 4.49
C THR A 199 -18.76 8.08 4.80
N VAL A 200 -19.47 8.90 5.56
CA VAL A 200 -18.92 10.13 6.14
C VAL A 200 -17.68 9.79 6.98
N PRO A 201 -16.58 10.56 6.87
CA PRO A 201 -15.38 10.32 7.65
C PRO A 201 -15.68 10.25 9.16
N THR A 202 -15.16 9.22 9.81
CA THR A 202 -15.30 8.97 11.24
C THR A 202 -14.07 9.48 12.00
N GLU A 203 -14.10 9.38 13.33
CA GLU A 203 -12.96 9.73 14.19
C GLU A 203 -11.73 8.86 13.88
N THR A 204 -11.93 7.57 13.57
CA THR A 204 -10.83 6.67 13.16
C THR A 204 -10.15 7.16 11.87
N ASP A 205 -10.95 7.62 10.88
CA ASP A 205 -10.41 8.18 9.64
C ASP A 205 -9.61 9.44 9.91
N LYS A 206 -10.13 10.34 10.76
CA LYS A 206 -9.44 11.58 11.15
C LYS A 206 -8.11 11.29 11.85
N ASN A 207 -8.11 10.36 12.82
CA ASN A 207 -6.92 10.00 13.57
C ASN A 207 -5.84 9.40 12.65
N PHE A 208 -6.23 8.56 11.71
CA PHE A 208 -5.29 8.02 10.72
C PHE A 208 -4.71 9.12 9.84
N LEU A 209 -5.56 9.99 9.26
CA LEU A 209 -5.10 11.09 8.42
C LEU A 209 -4.23 12.07 9.21
N ALA A 210 -4.55 12.34 10.47
CA ALA A 210 -3.71 13.15 11.36
C ALA A 210 -2.36 12.50 11.63
N SER A 211 -2.29 11.17 11.76
CA SER A 211 -1.02 10.46 11.94
C SER A 211 -0.11 10.57 10.71
N LEU A 212 -0.68 10.56 9.51
CA LEU A 212 0.06 10.80 8.26
C LEU A 212 0.63 12.21 8.21
N TYR A 213 -0.15 13.20 8.63
CA TYR A 213 0.26 14.61 8.64
C TYR A 213 1.38 14.86 9.66
N ASN A 214 1.29 14.26 10.85
CA ASN A 214 2.22 14.46 11.95
C ASN A 214 3.47 13.56 11.86
N GLY A 215 3.47 12.53 11.02
CA GLY A 215 4.53 11.52 10.89
C GLY A 215 5.87 12.01 10.32
N GLY A 216 6.02 13.31 10.07
CA GLY A 216 7.29 13.95 9.75
C GLY A 216 7.81 13.78 8.31
N HIS A 217 7.15 12.99 7.50
CA HIS A 217 7.50 12.82 6.08
C HIS A 217 6.51 13.52 5.16
N GLY A 218 6.13 14.76 5.46
CA GLY A 218 5.11 15.62 4.87
C GLY A 218 4.73 15.51 3.37
N ILE A 219 5.47 14.69 2.61
CA ILE A 219 5.24 14.47 1.18
C ILE A 219 3.97 13.66 0.95
N THR A 220 3.73 12.60 1.73
CA THR A 220 2.56 11.70 1.53
C THR A 220 1.24 12.40 1.83
N SER A 221 1.21 13.30 2.84
CA SER A 221 0.01 14.07 3.17
C SER A 221 -0.36 15.10 2.11
N LEU A 222 0.63 15.62 1.37
CA LEU A 222 0.42 16.54 0.26
C LEU A 222 -0.04 15.83 -1.02
N ASN A 223 0.33 14.55 -1.18
CA ASN A 223 0.00 13.73 -2.34
C ASN A 223 -1.13 12.72 -2.02
N GLY A 224 -2.08 13.11 -1.17
CA GLY A 224 -3.22 12.29 -0.80
C GLY A 224 -4.47 12.60 -1.63
N ILE A 225 -5.20 11.55 -2.02
CA ILE A 225 -6.51 11.66 -2.67
C ILE A 225 -7.53 10.88 -1.82
N GLY A 226 -8.60 11.54 -1.40
CA GLY A 226 -9.76 10.90 -0.80
C GLY A 226 -10.72 10.36 -1.86
N VAL A 227 -11.10 9.10 -1.76
CA VAL A 227 -12.05 8.45 -2.67
C VAL A 227 -13.24 7.93 -1.87
N LEU A 228 -14.45 8.39 -2.21
CA LEU A 228 -15.68 7.81 -1.67
C LEU A 228 -16.05 6.59 -2.49
N SER A 229 -16.13 5.44 -1.83
CA SER A 229 -16.51 4.16 -2.43
C SER A 229 -17.97 3.81 -2.13
N LYS A 230 -18.54 2.82 -2.87
CA LYS A 230 -19.90 2.29 -2.64
C LYS A 230 -21.02 3.32 -2.70
N VAL A 231 -20.85 4.37 -3.49
CA VAL A 231 -21.84 5.45 -3.68
C VAL A 231 -23.15 4.96 -4.29
N ASP A 232 -23.15 3.82 -4.96
CA ASP A 232 -24.30 3.14 -5.49
C ASP A 232 -25.31 2.66 -4.43
N LYS A 233 -24.84 2.50 -3.18
CA LYS A 233 -25.69 2.02 -2.07
C LYS A 233 -26.51 3.13 -1.41
N ASP A 234 -26.08 4.38 -1.56
CA ASP A 234 -26.76 5.52 -0.92
C ASP A 234 -26.54 6.81 -1.72
N LEU A 235 -27.32 6.98 -2.78
CA LEU A 235 -27.26 8.16 -3.64
C LEU A 235 -27.58 9.47 -2.90
N THR A 236 -28.27 9.41 -1.74
CA THR A 236 -28.56 10.61 -0.95
C THR A 236 -27.32 11.20 -0.29
N GLN A 237 -26.26 10.42 -0.11
CA GLN A 237 -24.99 10.89 0.43
C GLN A 237 -24.21 11.76 -0.56
N ILE A 238 -24.41 11.60 -1.86
CA ILE A 238 -23.70 12.38 -2.89
C ILE A 238 -24.06 13.87 -2.80
N GLU A 239 -25.33 14.19 -2.53
CA GLU A 239 -25.79 15.57 -2.37
C GLU A 239 -25.15 16.24 -1.14
N ASN A 240 -24.98 15.49 -0.06
CA ASN A 240 -24.35 15.99 1.17
C ASN A 240 -22.84 16.23 0.99
N ILE A 241 -22.15 15.42 0.18
CA ILE A 241 -20.69 15.54 -0.04
C ILE A 241 -20.35 16.77 -0.88
N SER A 242 -21.20 17.17 -1.83
CA SER A 242 -21.00 18.39 -2.59
C SER A 242 -20.95 19.67 -1.71
N HIS A 243 -21.45 19.59 -0.47
CA HIS A 243 -21.37 20.65 0.53
C HIS A 243 -20.08 20.66 1.33
N PHE A 244 -19.36 19.52 1.43
CA PHE A 244 -18.10 19.41 2.16
C PHE A 244 -16.86 19.73 1.32
N CYS A 245 -16.98 19.73 -0.01
CA CYS A 245 -15.88 20.01 -0.95
C CYS A 245 -15.81 21.49 -1.37
N LYS A 246 -16.58 22.37 -0.76
CA LYS A 246 -16.50 23.84 -0.89
C LYS A 246 -15.84 24.42 0.34
#